data_f7ff664428b36017e1d0f17a46e30d02
#
_entry.id   f7ff664428b36017e1d0f17a46e30d02
#
_cell.length_a   1.000
_cell.length_b   1.000
_cell.length_c   1.000
_cell.angle_alpha   90.00
_cell.angle_beta   90.00
_cell.angle_gamma   90.00
#
_symmetry.space_group_name_H-M   'P 1'
#
loop_
_entity.id
_entity.type
_entity.pdbx_description
1 polymer ?
#
loop_
_entity_poly.entity_id
_entity_poly.type
_entity_poly.pdbx_seq_one_letter_code
_entity_poly.pdbx_strand_id
1 'polypeptide(L)'
;MKKTRKQQAQETKKHIYLTALTLFQTKGFDQVTVDEIVTKSKSSKGAFYGHFTSKYDIFLEKFKEIDHFYEEFTTTLPVNLSFKEKVVSLIDAQMKYLKDDLGMDLMRSVYKSGLIENERNFFSNSERKLYKILHSFIQKAIKDGELSVQINVQETVIYITRCMRGSLYDWLVFGRDFDLLEESKGFIAIFLDGLLLNKRN
;
A
#
# COMPACT_ATOMS: atom_id res chain seq x y z
N MET A 1 31.84 -19.62 13.40
CA MET A 1 31.79 -19.78 11.92
C MET A 1 31.91 -18.43 11.27
N LYS A 2 32.82 -18.23 10.29
CA LYS A 2 32.91 -17.01 9.50
C LYS A 2 31.68 -16.91 8.57
N LYS A 3 30.99 -15.77 8.60
CA LYS A 3 29.86 -15.50 7.69
C LYS A 3 30.33 -15.46 6.23
N THR A 4 29.52 -16.00 5.33
CA THR A 4 29.79 -15.94 3.89
C THR A 4 29.65 -14.50 3.38
N ARG A 5 30.28 -14.14 2.27
CA ARG A 5 30.11 -12.82 1.59
C ARG A 5 28.63 -12.50 1.34
N LYS A 6 27.84 -13.49 0.94
CA LYS A 6 26.40 -13.33 0.69
C LYS A 6 25.63 -12.97 1.98
N GLN A 7 25.95 -13.64 3.09
CA GLN A 7 25.34 -13.35 4.39
C GLN A 7 25.70 -11.95 4.89
N GLN A 8 26.97 -11.54 4.74
CA GLN A 8 27.41 -10.19 5.11
C GLN A 8 26.71 -9.10 4.26
N ALA A 9 26.56 -9.33 2.95
CA ALA A 9 25.84 -8.40 2.06
C ALA A 9 24.37 -8.25 2.46
N GLN A 10 23.69 -9.36 2.78
CA GLN A 10 22.29 -9.31 3.24
C GLN A 10 22.13 -8.60 4.59
N GLU A 11 23.05 -8.82 5.53
CA GLU A 11 23.04 -8.10 6.81
C GLU A 11 23.27 -6.60 6.63
N THR A 12 24.21 -6.23 5.76
CA THR A 12 24.46 -4.83 5.42
C THR A 12 23.23 -4.18 4.80
N LYS A 13 22.58 -4.86 3.83
CA LYS A 13 21.33 -4.40 3.23
C LYS A 13 20.26 -4.17 4.28
N LYS A 14 20.05 -5.17 5.15
CA LYS A 14 19.04 -5.10 6.23
C LYS A 14 19.34 -3.96 7.20
N HIS A 15 20.61 -3.74 7.55
CA HIS A 15 21.00 -2.68 8.48
C HIS A 15 20.78 -1.28 7.88
N ILE A 16 21.17 -1.07 6.61
CA ILE A 16 20.89 0.17 5.87
C ILE A 16 19.37 0.42 5.82
N TYR A 17 18.61 -0.59 5.46
CA TYR A 17 17.15 -0.54 5.35
C TYR A 17 16.48 -0.11 6.67
N LEU A 18 16.76 -0.81 7.77
CA LEU A 18 16.15 -0.50 9.07
C LEU A 18 16.56 0.88 9.58
N THR A 19 17.84 1.26 9.41
CA THR A 19 18.33 2.58 9.78
C THR A 19 17.61 3.68 9.02
N ALA A 20 17.41 3.49 7.71
CA ALA A 20 16.70 4.46 6.89
C ALA A 20 15.23 4.60 7.30
N LEU A 21 14.53 3.49 7.57
CA LEU A 21 13.14 3.53 8.03
C LEU A 21 13.01 4.29 9.36
N THR A 22 13.90 4.04 10.31
CA THR A 22 13.93 4.77 11.59
C THR A 22 14.13 6.27 11.37
N LEU A 23 15.03 6.65 10.46
CA LEU A 23 15.26 8.05 10.12
C LEU A 23 14.04 8.68 9.43
N PHE A 24 13.39 7.97 8.51
CA PHE A 24 12.18 8.43 7.86
C PHE A 24 11.03 8.68 8.84
N GLN A 25 10.87 7.80 9.82
CA GLN A 25 9.85 7.95 10.87
C GLN A 25 10.14 9.13 11.83
N THR A 26 11.40 9.38 12.13
CA THR A 26 11.77 10.39 13.15
C THR A 26 11.96 11.80 12.58
N LYS A 27 12.38 11.91 11.32
CA LYS A 27 12.70 13.20 10.68
C LYS A 27 11.84 13.54 9.48
N GLY A 28 11.06 12.59 9.00
CA GLY A 28 10.37 12.68 7.72
C GLY A 28 11.25 12.28 6.52
N PHE A 29 10.65 11.67 5.51
CA PHE A 29 11.36 11.13 4.35
C PHE A 29 12.16 12.20 3.58
N ASP A 30 11.58 13.39 3.37
CA ASP A 30 12.19 14.46 2.57
C ASP A 30 13.47 14.99 3.21
N GLN A 31 13.54 15.04 4.54
CA GLN A 31 14.66 15.60 5.30
C GLN A 31 15.86 14.64 5.41
N VAL A 32 15.66 13.35 5.20
CA VAL A 32 16.71 12.34 5.33
C VAL A 32 17.55 12.26 4.05
N THR A 33 18.88 12.34 4.18
CA THR A 33 19.81 12.17 3.05
C THR A 33 20.44 10.78 3.02
N VAL A 34 20.95 10.37 1.86
CA VAL A 34 21.72 9.12 1.73
C VAL A 34 22.98 9.18 2.62
N ASP A 35 23.63 10.34 2.72
CA ASP A 35 24.81 10.52 3.58
C ASP A 35 24.51 10.30 5.07
N GLU A 36 23.36 10.76 5.52
CA GLU A 36 22.91 10.50 6.88
C GLU A 36 22.62 9.01 7.12
N ILE A 37 21.93 8.34 6.18
CA ILE A 37 21.66 6.89 6.25
C ILE A 37 22.97 6.11 6.33
N VAL A 38 23.93 6.40 5.47
CA VAL A 38 25.25 5.76 5.43
C VAL A 38 26.02 5.96 6.73
N THR A 39 26.02 7.18 7.23
CA THR A 39 26.70 7.52 8.50
C THR A 39 26.07 6.77 9.69
N LYS A 40 24.77 6.82 9.81
CA LYS A 40 24.03 6.19 10.93
C LYS A 40 24.07 4.65 10.87
N SER A 41 24.03 4.08 9.68
CA SER A 41 24.15 2.62 9.46
C SER A 41 25.62 2.14 9.52
N LYS A 42 26.59 3.03 9.71
CA LYS A 42 28.02 2.70 9.67
C LYS A 42 28.41 1.92 8.41
N SER A 43 27.77 2.22 7.29
CA SER A 43 28.05 1.62 5.99
C SER A 43 28.85 2.57 5.10
N SER A 44 29.23 2.13 3.91
CA SER A 44 29.83 3.01 2.88
C SER A 44 28.81 3.42 1.84
N LYS A 45 29.04 4.56 1.13
CA LYS A 45 28.22 4.94 -0.03
C LYS A 45 28.20 3.83 -1.08
N GLY A 46 29.32 3.14 -1.32
CA GLY A 46 29.40 2.02 -2.23
C GLY A 46 28.52 0.84 -1.81
N ALA A 47 28.46 0.54 -0.49
CA ALA A 47 27.56 -0.48 0.04
C ALA A 47 26.09 -0.08 -0.12
N PHE A 48 25.76 1.20 0.12
CA PHE A 48 24.41 1.70 -0.10
C PHE A 48 23.99 1.54 -1.56
N TYR A 49 24.76 2.12 -2.49
CA TYR A 49 24.43 2.07 -3.92
C TYR A 49 24.55 0.68 -4.55
N GLY A 50 25.26 -0.25 -3.90
CA GLY A 50 25.25 -1.67 -4.26
C GLY A 50 23.92 -2.39 -3.91
N HIS A 51 23.10 -1.83 -3.04
CA HIS A 51 21.82 -2.40 -2.62
C HIS A 51 20.60 -1.59 -3.03
N PHE A 52 20.70 -0.26 -3.08
CA PHE A 52 19.62 0.68 -3.33
C PHE A 52 20.11 1.77 -4.29
N THR A 53 19.36 2.08 -5.33
CA THR A 53 19.72 3.16 -6.28
C THR A 53 19.44 4.54 -5.70
N SER A 54 18.54 4.61 -4.72
CA SER A 54 18.14 5.85 -4.05
C SER A 54 17.49 5.55 -2.69
N LYS A 55 17.26 6.58 -1.86
CA LYS A 55 16.44 6.44 -0.64
C LYS A 55 15.00 6.02 -0.96
N TYR A 56 14.53 6.32 -2.18
CA TYR A 56 13.21 5.92 -2.65
C TYR A 56 13.10 4.39 -2.87
N ASP A 57 14.16 3.73 -3.28
CA ASP A 57 14.18 2.26 -3.42
C ASP A 57 13.98 1.56 -2.07
N ILE A 58 14.53 2.12 -0.99
CA ILE A 58 14.29 1.63 0.38
C ILE A 58 12.79 1.70 0.70
N PHE A 59 12.19 2.81 0.35
CA PHE A 59 10.77 3.03 0.53
C PHE A 59 9.93 2.04 -0.30
N LEU A 60 10.27 1.84 -1.58
CA LEU A 60 9.58 0.86 -2.43
C LEU A 60 9.68 -0.57 -1.86
N GLU A 61 10.78 -0.89 -1.18
CA GLU A 61 10.93 -2.18 -0.51
C GLU A 61 9.97 -2.32 0.68
N LYS A 62 9.79 -1.26 1.47
CA LYS A 62 8.75 -1.21 2.53
C LYS A 62 7.34 -1.34 1.96
N PHE A 63 7.11 -0.74 0.81
CA PHE A 63 5.81 -0.81 0.14
C PHE A 63 5.49 -2.22 -0.42
N LYS A 64 6.49 -3.05 -0.70
CA LYS A 64 6.27 -4.47 -1.07
C LYS A 64 5.76 -5.30 0.11
N GLU A 65 6.09 -4.92 1.34
CA GLU A 65 5.58 -5.58 2.55
C GLU A 65 4.05 -5.47 2.65
N ILE A 66 3.46 -4.41 2.09
CA ILE A 66 2.01 -4.23 2.02
C ILE A 66 1.32 -5.33 1.20
N ASP A 67 1.96 -5.80 0.12
CA ASP A 67 1.39 -6.89 -0.67
C ASP A 67 1.35 -8.20 0.12
N HIS A 68 2.32 -8.43 1.01
CA HIS A 68 2.31 -9.55 1.95
C HIS A 68 1.22 -9.40 3.02
N PHE A 69 1.08 -8.19 3.57
CA PHE A 69 -0.03 -7.88 4.48
C PHE A 69 -1.40 -8.21 3.86
N TYR A 70 -1.64 -7.87 2.60
CA TYR A 70 -2.91 -8.21 1.95
C TYR A 70 -3.13 -9.72 1.84
N GLU A 71 -2.10 -10.49 1.51
CA GLU A 71 -2.20 -11.95 1.44
C GLU A 71 -2.55 -12.54 2.80
N GLU A 72 -1.82 -12.17 3.85
CA GLU A 72 -2.10 -12.64 5.21
C GLU A 72 -3.49 -12.22 5.68
N PHE A 73 -3.84 -10.95 5.52
CA PHE A 73 -5.14 -10.43 5.94
C PHE A 73 -6.30 -11.19 5.30
N THR A 74 -6.23 -11.47 4.00
CA THR A 74 -7.31 -12.19 3.30
C THR A 74 -7.52 -13.60 3.82
N THR A 75 -6.49 -14.25 4.36
CA THR A 75 -6.64 -15.59 5.00
C THR A 75 -7.37 -15.54 6.33
N THR A 76 -7.42 -14.38 6.98
CA THR A 76 -8.10 -14.19 8.27
C THR A 76 -9.57 -13.82 8.13
N LEU A 77 -10.03 -13.47 6.93
CA LEU A 77 -11.42 -13.08 6.69
C LEU A 77 -12.37 -14.27 6.91
N PRO A 78 -13.48 -14.08 7.66
CA PRO A 78 -14.52 -15.08 7.77
C PRO A 78 -15.08 -15.49 6.39
N VAL A 79 -15.32 -16.78 6.22
CA VAL A 79 -15.74 -17.34 4.92
C VAL A 79 -17.10 -16.83 4.46
N ASN A 80 -18.00 -16.55 5.40
CA ASN A 80 -19.38 -16.16 5.18
C ASN A 80 -19.63 -14.66 5.00
N LEU A 81 -18.57 -13.83 4.92
CA LEU A 81 -18.74 -12.41 4.64
C LEU A 81 -19.28 -12.19 3.22
N SER A 82 -20.23 -11.26 3.10
CA SER A 82 -20.69 -10.73 1.81
C SER A 82 -19.56 -10.01 1.06
N PHE A 83 -19.77 -9.77 -0.23
CA PHE A 83 -18.83 -8.97 -1.04
C PHE A 83 -18.53 -7.61 -0.40
N LYS A 84 -19.60 -6.89 0.01
CA LYS A 84 -19.44 -5.56 0.65
C LYS A 84 -18.60 -5.65 1.90
N GLU A 85 -18.90 -6.59 2.79
CA GLU A 85 -18.15 -6.76 4.04
C GLU A 85 -16.67 -7.08 3.80
N LYS A 86 -16.36 -7.96 2.84
CA LYS A 86 -14.96 -8.27 2.49
C LYS A 86 -14.19 -7.05 1.99
N VAL A 87 -14.80 -6.26 1.09
CA VAL A 87 -14.14 -5.06 0.54
C VAL A 87 -13.97 -4.00 1.61
N VAL A 88 -15.00 -3.73 2.42
CA VAL A 88 -14.91 -2.75 3.52
C VAL A 88 -13.84 -3.16 4.53
N SER A 89 -13.80 -4.45 4.94
CA SER A 89 -12.79 -4.95 5.87
C SER A 89 -11.37 -4.84 5.31
N LEU A 90 -11.18 -5.12 4.02
CA LEU A 90 -9.87 -4.99 3.35
C LEU A 90 -9.40 -3.54 3.33
N ILE A 91 -10.30 -2.60 3.02
CA ILE A 91 -9.99 -1.17 2.97
C ILE A 91 -9.70 -0.63 4.37
N ASP A 92 -10.50 -0.96 5.36
CA ASP A 92 -10.29 -0.56 6.75
C ASP A 92 -8.91 -1.01 7.25
N ALA A 93 -8.58 -2.29 7.06
CA ALA A 93 -7.28 -2.84 7.44
C ALA A 93 -6.12 -2.17 6.69
N GLN A 94 -6.31 -1.87 5.40
CA GLN A 94 -5.31 -1.15 4.61
C GLN A 94 -5.11 0.28 5.11
N MET A 95 -6.18 1.04 5.34
CA MET A 95 -6.09 2.43 5.80
C MET A 95 -5.42 2.50 7.17
N LYS A 96 -5.74 1.55 8.05
CA LYS A 96 -5.07 1.41 9.34
C LYS A 96 -3.56 1.14 9.17
N TYR A 97 -3.17 0.19 8.34
CA TYR A 97 -1.78 -0.11 8.06
C TYR A 97 -1.03 1.12 7.48
N LEU A 98 -1.65 1.82 6.53
CA LEU A 98 -1.04 3.01 5.93
C LEU A 98 -0.89 4.17 6.93
N LYS A 99 -1.87 4.34 7.84
CA LYS A 99 -1.84 5.37 8.88
C LYS A 99 -0.80 5.06 9.96
N ASP A 100 -0.82 3.84 10.50
CA ASP A 100 -0.08 3.47 11.70
C ASP A 100 1.37 3.03 11.39
N ASP A 101 1.58 2.24 10.33
CA ASP A 101 2.89 1.67 9.99
C ASP A 101 3.72 2.52 9.02
N LEU A 102 3.08 3.22 8.09
CA LEU A 102 3.78 4.08 7.12
C LEU A 102 3.77 5.56 7.53
N GLY A 103 2.63 6.03 8.01
CA GLY A 103 2.45 7.42 8.42
C GLY A 103 2.31 8.41 7.26
N MET A 104 1.84 9.61 7.62
CA MET A 104 1.45 10.64 6.66
C MET A 104 2.63 11.15 5.79
N ASP A 105 3.80 11.36 6.39
CA ASP A 105 4.94 11.94 5.67
C ASP A 105 5.48 11.00 4.59
N LEU A 106 5.51 9.70 4.90
CA LEU A 106 5.92 8.71 3.93
C LEU A 106 4.88 8.60 2.81
N MET A 107 3.60 8.61 3.14
CA MET A 107 2.51 8.58 2.15
C MET A 107 2.50 9.83 1.26
N ARG A 108 2.81 11.03 1.79
CA ARG A 108 3.02 12.23 0.95
C ARG A 108 4.12 12.05 -0.08
N SER A 109 5.21 11.41 0.32
CA SER A 109 6.33 11.13 -0.60
C SER A 109 5.94 10.14 -1.70
N VAL A 110 5.08 9.14 -1.40
CA VAL A 110 4.50 8.23 -2.40
C VAL A 110 3.67 9.00 -3.42
N TYR A 111 2.76 9.83 -2.95
CA TYR A 111 1.90 10.59 -3.85
C TYR A 111 2.70 11.56 -4.72
N LYS A 112 3.68 12.28 -4.14
CA LYS A 112 4.59 13.15 -4.91
C LYS A 112 5.31 12.38 -6.00
N SER A 113 5.89 11.22 -5.68
CA SER A 113 6.60 10.41 -6.66
C SER A 113 5.68 9.82 -7.73
N GLY A 114 4.45 9.49 -7.37
CA GLY A 114 3.44 9.00 -8.31
C GLY A 114 2.98 10.02 -9.35
N LEU A 115 3.22 11.31 -9.10
CA LEU A 115 2.95 12.41 -10.04
C LEU A 115 4.10 12.69 -11.01
N ILE A 116 5.29 12.14 -10.73
CA ILE A 116 6.45 12.26 -11.61
C ILE A 116 6.39 11.11 -12.61
N GLU A 117 6.47 11.44 -13.90
CA GLU A 117 6.49 10.45 -14.96
C GLU A 117 7.74 9.55 -14.83
N ASN A 118 7.53 8.31 -14.45
CA ASN A 118 8.57 7.28 -14.39
C ASN A 118 7.98 5.89 -14.63
N GLU A 119 8.80 4.99 -15.15
CA GLU A 119 8.41 3.61 -15.48
C GLU A 119 8.01 2.76 -14.27
N ARG A 120 8.29 3.22 -13.05
CA ARG A 120 8.07 2.49 -11.79
C ARG A 120 6.93 3.07 -10.95
N ASN A 121 5.90 3.62 -11.58
CA ASN A 121 4.78 4.18 -10.85
C ASN A 121 4.02 3.07 -10.11
N PHE A 122 4.04 3.14 -8.79
CA PHE A 122 3.40 2.18 -7.91
C PHE A 122 1.88 2.07 -8.13
N PHE A 123 1.22 3.19 -8.43
CA PHE A 123 -0.23 3.22 -8.61
C PHE A 123 -0.72 2.68 -9.95
N SER A 124 0.16 2.63 -10.96
CA SER A 124 -0.18 2.11 -12.30
C SER A 124 0.04 0.60 -12.45
N ASN A 125 0.67 -0.07 -11.47
CA ASN A 125 0.97 -1.49 -11.55
C ASN A 125 -0.25 -2.35 -11.18
N SER A 126 -0.99 -2.81 -12.18
CA SER A 126 -2.15 -3.70 -12.02
C SER A 126 -1.80 -5.12 -11.54
N GLU A 127 -0.53 -5.52 -11.59
CA GLU A 127 -0.06 -6.84 -11.14
C GLU A 127 0.06 -6.97 -9.61
N ARG A 128 -0.15 -5.88 -8.89
CA ARG A 128 -0.10 -5.89 -7.44
C ARG A 128 -1.18 -6.76 -6.82
N LYS A 129 -0.87 -7.33 -5.66
CA LYS A 129 -1.75 -8.24 -4.93
C LYS A 129 -3.13 -7.65 -4.63
N LEU A 130 -3.19 -6.38 -4.25
CA LEU A 130 -4.47 -5.69 -4.01
C LEU A 130 -5.43 -5.81 -5.18
N TYR A 131 -4.95 -5.56 -6.42
CA TYR A 131 -5.79 -5.66 -7.62
C TYR A 131 -6.29 -7.08 -7.85
N LYS A 132 -5.43 -8.08 -7.67
CA LYS A 132 -5.77 -9.50 -7.81
C LYS A 132 -6.79 -9.97 -6.76
N ILE A 133 -6.65 -9.50 -5.53
CA ILE A 133 -7.59 -9.80 -4.44
C ILE A 133 -8.97 -9.19 -4.73
N LEU A 134 -9.03 -7.89 -5.08
CA LEU A 134 -10.28 -7.23 -5.43
C LEU A 134 -10.95 -7.89 -6.64
N HIS A 135 -10.17 -8.23 -7.67
CA HIS A 135 -10.65 -8.97 -8.83
C HIS A 135 -11.30 -10.31 -8.43
N SER A 136 -10.62 -11.07 -7.56
CA SER A 136 -11.15 -12.35 -7.04
C SER A 136 -12.44 -12.16 -6.24
N PHE A 137 -12.52 -11.12 -5.40
CA PHE A 137 -13.74 -10.83 -4.62
C PHE A 137 -14.92 -10.51 -5.53
N ILE A 138 -14.72 -9.69 -6.58
CA ILE A 138 -15.76 -9.32 -7.52
C ILE A 138 -16.22 -10.55 -8.34
N GLN A 139 -15.29 -11.35 -8.87
CA GLN A 139 -15.64 -12.57 -9.61
C GLN A 139 -16.44 -13.54 -8.74
N LYS A 140 -16.02 -13.72 -7.49
CA LYS A 140 -16.76 -14.56 -6.55
C LYS A 140 -18.16 -14.01 -6.30
N ALA A 141 -18.31 -12.72 -6.08
CA ALA A 141 -19.59 -12.07 -5.85
C ALA A 141 -20.55 -12.19 -7.05
N ILE A 142 -20.03 -12.11 -8.27
CA ILE A 142 -20.82 -12.38 -9.50
C ILE A 142 -21.27 -13.85 -9.52
N LYS A 143 -20.35 -14.79 -9.25
CA LYS A 143 -20.65 -16.22 -9.22
C LYS A 143 -21.69 -16.59 -8.16
N ASP A 144 -21.59 -16.00 -6.99
CA ASP A 144 -22.51 -16.23 -5.86
C ASP A 144 -23.83 -15.43 -6.01
N GLY A 145 -23.96 -14.65 -7.08
CA GLY A 145 -25.14 -13.84 -7.37
C GLY A 145 -25.30 -12.62 -6.50
N GLU A 146 -24.28 -12.16 -5.79
CA GLU A 146 -24.30 -10.88 -5.05
C GLU A 146 -24.22 -9.67 -5.98
N LEU A 147 -23.47 -9.79 -7.08
CA LEU A 147 -23.32 -8.77 -8.13
C LEU A 147 -23.93 -9.22 -9.45
N SER A 148 -24.30 -8.25 -10.30
CA SER A 148 -24.78 -8.50 -11.65
C SER A 148 -23.68 -9.08 -12.53
N VAL A 149 -24.04 -10.01 -13.43
CA VAL A 149 -23.15 -10.57 -14.46
C VAL A 149 -22.69 -9.53 -15.49
N GLN A 150 -23.38 -8.38 -15.58
CA GLN A 150 -23.04 -7.29 -16.49
C GLN A 150 -21.93 -6.38 -15.96
N ILE A 151 -21.52 -6.55 -14.70
CA ILE A 151 -20.46 -5.74 -14.10
C ILE A 151 -19.12 -6.07 -14.76
N ASN A 152 -18.45 -5.02 -15.25
CA ASN A 152 -17.07 -5.11 -15.70
C ASN A 152 -16.14 -5.20 -14.48
N VAL A 153 -15.55 -6.37 -14.27
CA VAL A 153 -14.69 -6.67 -13.13
C VAL A 153 -13.48 -5.71 -13.07
N GLN A 154 -12.82 -5.51 -14.21
CA GLN A 154 -11.61 -4.69 -14.29
C GLN A 154 -11.90 -3.21 -13.94
N GLU A 155 -12.98 -2.65 -14.49
CA GLU A 155 -13.38 -1.27 -14.19
C GLU A 155 -13.78 -1.10 -12.72
N THR A 156 -14.48 -2.09 -12.16
CA THR A 156 -14.88 -2.07 -10.75
C THR A 156 -13.69 -2.08 -9.83
N VAL A 157 -12.65 -2.88 -10.12
CA VAL A 157 -11.37 -2.83 -9.39
C VAL A 157 -10.74 -1.44 -9.45
N ILE A 158 -10.76 -0.81 -10.63
CA ILE A 158 -10.23 0.54 -10.82
C ILE A 158 -11.03 1.55 -9.98
N TYR A 159 -12.36 1.46 -9.95
CA TYR A 159 -13.21 2.38 -9.18
C TYR A 159 -13.00 2.22 -7.68
N ILE A 160 -12.96 0.99 -7.17
CA ILE A 160 -12.64 0.73 -5.76
C ILE A 160 -11.28 1.34 -5.38
N THR A 161 -10.25 1.11 -6.20
CA THR A 161 -8.91 1.66 -5.92
C THR A 161 -8.84 3.18 -6.08
N ARG A 162 -9.71 3.81 -6.88
CA ARG A 162 -9.87 5.27 -6.95
C ARG A 162 -10.49 5.84 -5.68
N CYS A 163 -11.53 5.20 -5.13
CA CYS A 163 -12.10 5.59 -3.84
C CYS A 163 -11.01 5.56 -2.76
N MET A 164 -10.23 4.49 -2.68
CA MET A 164 -9.13 4.37 -1.72
C MET A 164 -8.09 5.49 -1.87
N ARG A 165 -7.65 5.76 -3.10
CA ARG A 165 -6.67 6.84 -3.37
C ARG A 165 -7.23 8.23 -3.08
N GLY A 166 -8.51 8.46 -3.35
CA GLY A 166 -9.19 9.72 -3.02
C GLY A 166 -9.17 9.99 -1.52
N SER A 167 -9.60 9.02 -0.72
CA SER A 167 -9.58 9.16 0.75
C SER A 167 -8.17 9.37 1.31
N LEU A 168 -7.17 8.67 0.75
CA LEU A 168 -5.76 8.88 1.14
C LEU A 168 -5.28 10.28 0.74
N TYR A 169 -5.66 10.78 -0.43
CA TYR A 169 -5.32 12.14 -0.86
C TYR A 169 -5.90 13.18 0.12
N ASP A 170 -7.18 13.05 0.45
CA ASP A 170 -7.84 13.97 1.38
C ASP A 170 -7.18 13.94 2.76
N TRP A 171 -6.85 12.77 3.28
CA TRP A 171 -6.08 12.63 4.52
C TRP A 171 -4.73 13.36 4.47
N LEU A 172 -4.02 13.30 3.33
CA LEU A 172 -2.74 13.98 3.16
C LEU A 172 -2.88 15.50 3.05
N VAL A 173 -4.03 15.99 2.55
CA VAL A 173 -4.34 17.43 2.41
C VAL A 173 -4.85 18.01 3.71
N PHE A 174 -5.87 17.40 4.31
CA PHE A 174 -6.56 17.92 5.49
C PHE A 174 -5.88 17.52 6.82
N GLY A 175 -5.00 16.54 6.79
CA GLY A 175 -4.20 16.17 7.94
C GLY A 175 -5.03 15.54 9.07
N ARG A 176 -4.86 16.06 10.30
CA ARG A 176 -5.49 15.50 11.50
C ARG A 176 -7.00 15.73 11.56
N ASP A 177 -7.52 16.69 10.80
CA ASP A 177 -8.94 17.01 10.76
C ASP A 177 -9.74 16.02 9.89
N PHE A 178 -9.05 15.10 9.22
CA PHE A 178 -9.65 14.04 8.40
C PHE A 178 -9.43 12.67 9.05
N ASP A 179 -10.53 12.04 9.49
CA ASP A 179 -10.45 10.66 9.99
C ASP A 179 -10.40 9.67 8.82
N LEU A 180 -9.18 9.25 8.48
CA LEU A 180 -8.93 8.37 7.34
C LEU A 180 -9.75 7.08 7.38
N LEU A 181 -9.96 6.48 8.56
CA LEU A 181 -10.66 5.20 8.69
C LEU A 181 -12.17 5.38 8.47
N GLU A 182 -12.78 6.30 9.19
CA GLU A 182 -14.23 6.54 9.09
C GLU A 182 -14.63 7.07 7.71
N GLU A 183 -13.90 8.05 7.18
CA GLU A 183 -14.19 8.65 5.88
C GLU A 183 -13.99 7.66 4.72
N SER A 184 -12.92 6.88 4.73
CA SER A 184 -12.70 5.85 3.70
C SER A 184 -13.79 4.79 3.74
N LYS A 185 -14.19 4.36 4.93
CA LYS A 185 -15.24 3.36 5.13
C LYS A 185 -16.60 3.88 4.67
N GLY A 186 -16.94 5.12 5.03
CA GLY A 186 -18.17 5.77 4.58
C GLY A 186 -18.24 5.89 3.06
N PHE A 187 -17.18 6.40 2.45
CA PHE A 187 -17.12 6.61 1.01
C PHE A 187 -17.24 5.30 0.22
N ILE A 188 -16.45 4.29 0.58
CA ILE A 188 -16.52 2.99 -0.13
C ILE A 188 -17.86 2.29 0.08
N ALA A 189 -18.49 2.43 1.25
CA ALA A 189 -19.79 1.81 1.51
C ALA A 189 -20.85 2.37 0.55
N ILE A 190 -20.89 3.69 0.33
CA ILE A 190 -21.80 4.35 -0.61
C ILE A 190 -21.58 3.82 -2.04
N PHE A 191 -20.30 3.72 -2.47
CA PHE A 191 -19.97 3.19 -3.80
C PHE A 191 -20.44 1.74 -3.97
N LEU A 192 -20.19 0.88 -2.98
CA LEU A 192 -20.58 -0.53 -3.01
C LEU A 192 -22.10 -0.71 -2.96
N ASP A 193 -22.83 0.13 -2.21
CA ASP A 193 -24.30 0.12 -2.20
C ASP A 193 -24.86 0.46 -3.59
N GLY A 194 -24.26 1.43 -4.29
CA GLY A 194 -24.61 1.74 -5.69
C GLY A 194 -24.38 0.56 -6.64
N LEU A 195 -23.29 -0.19 -6.47
CA LEU A 195 -23.05 -1.42 -7.27
C LEU A 195 -24.09 -2.51 -7.00
N LEU A 196 -24.49 -2.70 -5.74
CA LEU A 196 -25.45 -3.72 -5.33
C LEU A 196 -26.88 -3.36 -5.78
N LEU A 197 -27.23 -2.07 -5.85
CA LEU A 197 -28.53 -1.60 -6.33
C LEU A 197 -28.72 -1.87 -7.85
N ASN A 198 -27.66 -1.73 -8.64
CA ASN A 198 -27.69 -1.98 -10.08
C ASN A 198 -27.98 -3.46 -10.47
N LYS A 199 -28.01 -4.37 -9.51
CA LYS A 199 -28.44 -5.74 -9.71
C LYS A 199 -29.97 -5.89 -9.82
N ARG A 200 -30.73 -4.90 -9.31
CA ARG A 200 -32.20 -5.01 -9.21
C ARG A 200 -32.95 -4.52 -10.45
N ASN A 201 -32.22 -4.02 -11.42
CA ASN A 201 -32.74 -3.63 -12.75
C ASN A 201 -32.23 -4.58 -13.84
#